data_627bf41916928caced77733895f21dcf
#
_entry.id   627bf41916928caced77733895f21dcf
#
_cell.length_a   1.000
_cell.length_b   1.000
_cell.length_c   1.000
_cell.angle_alpha   90.00
_cell.angle_beta   90.00
_cell.angle_gamma   90.00
#
_symmetry.space_group_name_H-M   'P 1'
#
loop_
_entity.id
_entity.type
_entity.pdbx_description
1 polymer ?
#
loop_
_entity_poly.entity_id
_entity_poly.type
_entity_poly.pdbx_seq_one_letter_code
_entity_poly.pdbx_strand_id
1 'polypeptide(L)'
;MKKRTLLFLALICAIAITPCDAKKKDKTTPEQKGVLSINRRTAEAYVEFLASDALMGREAGTGHGHTAGEYLVSILKLMGANPLFEEGFKQPFQVYSSERRDAQFTVDPMKIEKLKKGPHRMAQMNNILAKIEGKNPEEIVVVGAHYDHLGYDPLLQGDKIFNGADDNASGVQAVLQILKAFMATGQQPEKTVIFAFWDGEEKGLFGSKYFVQNFPDIKRVKGYMNFDMIGRNNMEHRPQQLKYLYLAEDSVYATWLKEDIKKYSLALDPDFLPSDDLSGGSDQVPFFNAGASIVWYHTDGHPDYHMPSDHAERINWDKMVDITKAAFLCLWKMANTDYN
;
A
#
# COMPACT_ATOMS: atom_id res chain seq x y z
N MET A 1 82.65 -49.52 -7.89
CA MET A 1 81.54 -48.76 -7.22
C MET A 1 81.13 -47.61 -8.14
N LYS A 2 80.05 -47.73 -8.87
CA LYS A 2 79.53 -46.69 -9.79
C LYS A 2 78.51 -45.82 -9.09
N LYS A 3 78.81 -44.53 -8.95
CA LYS A 3 77.86 -43.51 -8.42
C LYS A 3 76.84 -43.18 -9.54
N ARG A 4 75.56 -43.40 -9.30
CA ARG A 4 74.46 -42.93 -10.17
C ARG A 4 74.01 -41.57 -9.63
N THR A 5 74.15 -40.56 -10.48
CA THR A 5 73.64 -39.20 -10.25
C THR A 5 72.19 -39.13 -10.75
N LEU A 6 71.23 -38.89 -9.85
CA LEU A 6 69.81 -38.66 -10.23
C LEU A 6 69.65 -37.17 -10.59
N LEU A 7 69.21 -36.92 -11.79
CA LEU A 7 68.81 -35.60 -12.28
C LEU A 7 67.34 -35.39 -11.95
N PHE A 8 66.99 -34.42 -11.07
CA PHE A 8 65.63 -34.00 -10.82
C PHE A 8 65.25 -32.92 -11.83
N LEU A 9 64.33 -33.24 -12.73
CA LEU A 9 63.69 -32.29 -13.63
C LEU A 9 62.53 -31.61 -12.90
N ALA A 10 62.70 -30.34 -12.52
CA ALA A 10 61.60 -29.53 -11.96
C ALA A 10 60.72 -29.01 -13.09
N LEU A 11 59.49 -29.52 -13.16
CA LEU A 11 58.45 -29.06 -14.09
C LEU A 11 57.76 -27.83 -13.46
N ILE A 12 58.09 -26.63 -13.93
CA ILE A 12 57.42 -25.39 -13.56
C ILE A 12 56.09 -25.30 -14.35
N CYS A 13 54.97 -25.65 -13.71
CA CYS A 13 53.65 -25.32 -14.25
C CYS A 13 53.39 -23.82 -14.14
N ALA A 14 53.53 -23.08 -15.22
CA ALA A 14 53.02 -21.71 -15.29
C ALA A 14 51.48 -21.73 -15.28
N ILE A 15 50.88 -21.43 -14.10
CA ILE A 15 49.45 -21.18 -13.98
C ILE A 15 49.19 -19.82 -14.66
N ALA A 16 48.63 -19.84 -15.84
CA ALA A 16 48.10 -18.65 -16.50
C ALA A 16 46.89 -18.17 -15.66
N ILE A 17 47.10 -17.13 -14.85
CA ILE A 17 45.99 -16.40 -14.20
C ILE A 17 45.25 -15.63 -15.31
N THR A 18 44.18 -16.20 -15.81
CA THR A 18 43.23 -15.44 -16.65
C THR A 18 42.66 -14.30 -15.81
N PRO A 19 42.64 -13.06 -16.31
CA PRO A 19 42.04 -11.96 -15.56
C PRO A 19 40.55 -12.28 -15.37
N CYS A 20 40.14 -12.23 -14.09
CA CYS A 20 38.78 -12.36 -13.65
C CYS A 20 37.88 -11.44 -14.47
N ASP A 21 36.83 -12.03 -15.06
CA ASP A 21 35.79 -11.34 -15.81
C ASP A 21 35.38 -10.04 -15.14
N ALA A 22 35.52 -8.96 -15.87
CA ALA A 22 34.92 -7.68 -15.49
C ALA A 22 33.43 -7.91 -15.26
N LYS A 23 32.95 -7.73 -14.01
CA LYS A 23 31.55 -7.79 -13.63
C LYS A 23 30.77 -7.02 -14.69
N LYS A 24 29.97 -7.70 -15.51
CA LYS A 24 28.97 -7.04 -16.37
C LYS A 24 28.21 -6.08 -15.48
N LYS A 25 28.34 -4.77 -15.71
CA LYS A 25 27.55 -3.76 -15.00
C LYS A 25 26.08 -4.15 -15.20
N ASP A 26 25.39 -4.38 -14.09
CA ASP A 26 23.96 -4.60 -14.08
C ASP A 26 23.30 -3.39 -14.77
N LYS A 27 22.70 -3.64 -15.95
CA LYS A 27 22.05 -2.61 -16.76
C LYS A 27 20.63 -2.31 -16.31
N THR A 28 20.16 -2.96 -15.23
CA THR A 28 18.81 -2.80 -14.72
C THR A 28 18.64 -1.39 -14.13
N THR A 29 17.67 -0.64 -14.64
CA THR A 29 17.37 0.70 -14.11
C THR A 29 16.78 0.63 -12.69
N PRO A 30 16.84 1.72 -11.91
CA PRO A 30 16.19 1.77 -10.59
C PRO A 30 14.70 1.38 -10.64
N GLU A 31 13.93 1.93 -11.59
CA GLU A 31 12.53 1.55 -11.82
C GLU A 31 12.35 0.05 -12.06
N GLN A 32 13.20 -0.53 -12.96
CA GLN A 32 13.14 -1.97 -13.25
C GLN A 32 13.43 -2.82 -12.01
N LYS A 33 14.36 -2.40 -11.14
CA LYS A 33 14.61 -3.10 -9.88
C LYS A 33 13.38 -3.06 -8.97
N GLY A 34 12.72 -1.93 -8.89
CA GLY A 34 11.46 -1.79 -8.15
C GLY A 34 10.39 -2.73 -8.69
N VAL A 35 10.10 -2.69 -9.98
CA VAL A 35 9.10 -3.57 -10.63
C VAL A 35 9.41 -5.04 -10.39
N LEU A 36 10.67 -5.47 -10.52
CA LEU A 36 11.09 -6.87 -10.31
C LEU A 36 10.96 -7.34 -8.86
N SER A 37 10.93 -6.43 -7.89
CA SER A 37 10.75 -6.77 -6.47
C SER A 37 9.30 -7.08 -6.10
N ILE A 38 8.34 -6.63 -6.92
CA ILE A 38 6.90 -6.86 -6.73
C ILE A 38 6.55 -8.23 -7.30
N ASN A 39 5.96 -9.10 -6.49
CA ASN A 39 5.68 -10.46 -6.90
C ASN A 39 4.48 -11.08 -6.17
N ARG A 40 3.89 -12.09 -6.81
CA ARG A 40 2.71 -12.81 -6.35
C ARG A 40 2.90 -13.47 -4.98
N ARG A 41 4.00 -14.18 -4.76
CA ARG A 41 4.27 -14.88 -3.49
C ARG A 41 4.21 -13.94 -2.27
N THR A 42 4.73 -12.73 -2.43
CA THR A 42 4.69 -11.71 -1.38
C THR A 42 3.26 -11.18 -1.19
N ALA A 43 2.52 -10.98 -2.29
CA ALA A 43 1.12 -10.57 -2.25
C ALA A 43 0.26 -11.59 -1.52
N GLU A 44 0.37 -12.87 -1.89
CA GLU A 44 -0.32 -14.00 -1.22
C GLU A 44 -0.06 -13.98 0.29
N ALA A 45 1.21 -13.94 0.71
CA ALA A 45 1.56 -13.97 2.12
C ALA A 45 0.94 -12.82 2.94
N TYR A 46 0.81 -11.62 2.38
CA TYR A 46 0.20 -10.49 3.06
C TYR A 46 -1.32 -10.60 3.11
N VAL A 47 -1.96 -10.90 1.98
CA VAL A 47 -3.42 -10.99 1.90
C VAL A 47 -3.94 -12.17 2.71
N GLU A 48 -3.36 -13.37 2.57
CA GLU A 48 -3.78 -14.57 3.30
C GLU A 48 -3.71 -14.37 4.82
N PHE A 49 -2.70 -13.66 5.32
CA PHE A 49 -2.64 -13.35 6.75
C PHE A 49 -3.69 -12.31 7.16
N LEU A 50 -3.78 -11.17 6.43
CA LEU A 50 -4.72 -10.10 6.77
C LEU A 50 -6.18 -10.53 6.66
N ALA A 51 -6.49 -11.41 5.70
CA ALA A 51 -7.82 -11.96 5.50
C ALA A 51 -8.03 -13.31 6.23
N SER A 52 -7.15 -13.68 7.16
CA SER A 52 -7.32 -14.93 7.91
C SER A 52 -8.36 -14.80 9.01
N ASP A 53 -9.02 -15.91 9.36
CA ASP A 53 -9.95 -16.00 10.49
C ASP A 53 -9.30 -15.61 11.83
N ALA A 54 -7.98 -15.74 11.95
CA ALA A 54 -7.22 -15.36 13.13
C ALA A 54 -7.38 -13.87 13.48
N LEU A 55 -7.64 -13.02 12.49
CA LEU A 55 -7.89 -11.59 12.68
C LEU A 55 -9.38 -11.23 12.83
N MET A 56 -10.29 -12.23 12.82
CA MET A 56 -11.73 -12.03 13.08
C MET A 56 -12.29 -10.81 12.34
N GLY A 57 -11.90 -10.63 11.07
CA GLY A 57 -12.31 -9.49 10.25
C GLY A 57 -11.74 -8.14 10.67
N ARG A 58 -10.67 -8.10 11.49
CA ARG A 58 -9.83 -6.92 11.85
C ARG A 58 -10.59 -5.60 12.06
N GLU A 59 -11.76 -5.66 12.72
CA GLU A 59 -12.61 -4.49 12.95
C GLU A 59 -11.87 -3.38 13.70
N ALA A 60 -11.99 -2.14 13.21
CA ALA A 60 -11.38 -0.95 13.79
C ALA A 60 -11.76 -0.74 15.25
N GLY A 61 -10.77 -0.41 16.09
CA GLY A 61 -10.96 -0.18 17.51
C GLY A 61 -11.16 -1.44 18.36
N THR A 62 -11.00 -2.65 17.79
CA THR A 62 -11.02 -3.94 18.48
C THR A 62 -9.61 -4.50 18.70
N GLY A 63 -9.49 -5.54 19.54
CA GLY A 63 -8.22 -6.23 19.73
C GLY A 63 -7.65 -6.86 18.43
N HIS A 64 -8.54 -7.33 17.55
CA HIS A 64 -8.15 -7.93 16.28
C HIS A 64 -7.68 -6.86 15.27
N GLY A 65 -8.36 -5.71 15.21
CA GLY A 65 -7.88 -4.56 14.43
C GLY A 65 -6.52 -4.07 14.91
N HIS A 66 -6.32 -3.97 16.23
CA HIS A 66 -5.01 -3.64 16.81
C HIS A 66 -3.95 -4.70 16.45
N THR A 67 -4.29 -5.99 16.43
CA THR A 67 -3.36 -7.07 16.04
C THR A 67 -2.95 -6.93 14.56
N ALA A 68 -3.87 -6.58 13.68
CA ALA A 68 -3.54 -6.29 12.28
C ALA A 68 -2.57 -5.10 12.17
N GLY A 69 -2.79 -4.02 12.94
CA GLY A 69 -1.86 -2.89 13.02
C GLY A 69 -0.47 -3.29 13.53
N GLU A 70 -0.36 -4.14 14.57
CA GLU A 70 0.93 -4.66 15.06
C GLU A 70 1.65 -5.53 14.03
N TYR A 71 0.91 -6.31 13.26
CA TYR A 71 1.47 -7.06 12.13
C TYR A 71 2.12 -6.13 11.12
N LEU A 72 1.42 -5.07 10.70
CA LEU A 72 1.97 -4.06 9.78
C LEU A 72 3.24 -3.42 10.33
N VAL A 73 3.23 -3.00 11.59
CA VAL A 73 4.43 -2.45 12.27
C VAL A 73 5.59 -3.46 12.25
N SER A 74 5.30 -4.74 12.48
CA SER A 74 6.33 -5.79 12.45
C SER A 74 6.94 -5.97 11.06
N ILE A 75 6.12 -5.94 10.01
CA ILE A 75 6.57 -6.01 8.62
C ILE A 75 7.42 -4.78 8.25
N LEU A 76 6.97 -3.57 8.61
CA LEU A 76 7.72 -2.33 8.35
C LEU A 76 9.09 -2.34 9.03
N LYS A 77 9.17 -2.81 10.28
CA LYS A 77 10.45 -3.00 10.99
C LYS A 77 11.35 -4.02 10.31
N LEU A 78 10.79 -5.16 9.89
CA LEU A 78 11.52 -6.22 9.18
C LEU A 78 12.07 -5.72 7.84
N MET A 79 11.35 -4.86 7.14
CA MET A 79 11.82 -4.20 5.93
C MET A 79 12.91 -3.16 6.18
N GLY A 80 13.08 -2.69 7.42
CA GLY A 80 13.96 -1.57 7.74
C GLY A 80 13.41 -0.21 7.29
N ALA A 81 12.07 -0.08 7.23
CA ALA A 81 11.41 1.19 6.91
C ALA A 81 11.60 2.22 8.03
N ASN A 82 11.59 3.50 7.68
CA ASN A 82 11.59 4.58 8.65
C ASN A 82 10.16 4.95 9.05
N PRO A 83 9.86 5.12 10.33
CA PRO A 83 8.57 5.64 10.77
C PRO A 83 8.40 7.10 10.32
N LEU A 84 7.14 7.52 10.16
CA LEU A 84 6.84 8.93 9.84
C LEU A 84 7.16 9.86 11.02
N PHE A 85 6.81 9.45 12.25
CA PHE A 85 7.01 10.22 13.46
C PHE A 85 8.16 9.67 14.31
N GLU A 86 8.73 10.51 15.17
CA GLU A 86 9.84 10.10 16.07
C GLU A 86 9.40 9.02 17.07
N GLU A 87 8.14 9.05 17.49
CA GLU A 87 7.55 8.08 18.41
C GLU A 87 7.35 6.70 17.80
N GLY A 88 7.44 6.56 16.48
CA GLY A 88 7.36 5.29 15.75
C GLY A 88 6.33 5.30 14.61
N PHE A 89 5.89 4.09 14.23
CA PHE A 89 5.01 3.90 13.08
C PHE A 89 3.54 4.24 13.34
N LYS A 90 3.11 4.32 14.60
CA LYS A 90 1.71 4.52 14.96
C LYS A 90 1.38 6.00 15.13
N GLN A 91 0.25 6.39 14.56
CA GLN A 91 -0.44 7.64 14.88
C GLN A 91 -1.72 7.27 15.63
N PRO A 92 -1.69 7.28 16.97
CA PRO A 92 -2.86 6.94 17.78
C PRO A 92 -3.89 8.07 17.73
N PHE A 93 -5.17 7.72 17.65
CA PHE A 93 -6.27 8.67 17.75
C PHE A 93 -7.50 8.04 18.41
N GLN A 94 -8.40 8.89 18.88
CA GLN A 94 -9.63 8.46 19.56
C GLN A 94 -10.84 8.90 18.76
N VAL A 95 -11.81 8.00 18.68
CA VAL A 95 -13.12 8.26 18.12
C VAL A 95 -14.16 8.22 19.23
N TYR A 96 -15.20 9.05 19.14
CA TYR A 96 -16.22 9.21 20.15
C TYR A 96 -17.62 9.05 19.57
N SER A 97 -18.54 8.46 20.34
CA SER A 97 -19.97 8.41 20.01
C SER A 97 -20.83 8.56 21.29
N SER A 98 -22.10 8.88 21.15
CA SER A 98 -23.01 8.77 22.29
C SER A 98 -23.20 7.30 22.69
N GLU A 99 -23.76 7.04 23.89
CA GLU A 99 -24.03 5.66 24.34
C GLU A 99 -25.17 4.97 23.57
N ARG A 100 -25.90 5.67 22.73
CA ARG A 100 -26.93 5.05 21.91
C ARG A 100 -26.33 3.95 21.05
N ARG A 101 -27.00 2.80 20.98
CA ARG A 101 -26.54 1.60 20.31
C ARG A 101 -26.26 1.86 18.80
N ASP A 102 -27.06 2.73 18.19
CA ASP A 102 -27.03 3.10 16.78
C ASP A 102 -26.18 4.34 16.48
N ALA A 103 -25.53 4.92 17.50
CA ALA A 103 -24.75 6.13 17.32
C ALA A 103 -23.43 5.85 16.62
N GLN A 104 -23.20 6.58 15.55
CA GLN A 104 -21.93 6.53 14.82
C GLN A 104 -20.82 7.24 15.60
N PHE A 105 -19.59 6.76 15.43
CA PHE A 105 -18.41 7.42 15.94
C PHE A 105 -18.09 8.69 15.14
N THR A 106 -17.24 9.54 15.69
CA THR A 106 -16.77 10.78 15.07
C THR A 106 -15.36 11.11 15.49
N VAL A 107 -14.60 11.77 14.60
CA VAL A 107 -13.32 12.44 14.88
C VAL A 107 -13.47 13.98 14.86
N ASP A 108 -14.67 14.50 14.60
CA ASP A 108 -14.94 15.94 14.56
C ASP A 108 -14.77 16.56 15.94
N PRO A 109 -13.82 17.51 16.14
CA PRO A 109 -13.54 18.09 17.45
C PRO A 109 -14.75 18.78 18.09
N MET A 110 -15.61 19.46 17.31
CA MET A 110 -16.79 20.14 17.85
C MET A 110 -17.86 19.16 18.34
N LYS A 111 -18.01 18.03 17.64
CA LYS A 111 -18.92 16.95 18.06
C LYS A 111 -18.38 16.25 19.31
N ILE A 112 -17.07 15.98 19.36
CA ILE A 112 -16.38 15.38 20.51
C ILE A 112 -16.58 16.22 21.77
N GLU A 113 -16.38 17.53 21.70
CA GLU A 113 -16.58 18.45 22.84
C GLU A 113 -18.03 18.45 23.37
N LYS A 114 -19.02 18.25 22.49
CA LYS A 114 -20.41 18.07 22.91
C LYS A 114 -20.64 16.70 23.56
N LEU A 115 -20.07 15.63 23.01
CA LEU A 115 -20.21 14.27 23.51
C LEU A 115 -19.58 14.13 24.91
N LYS A 116 -18.42 14.74 25.15
CA LYS A 116 -17.73 14.69 26.45
C LYS A 116 -18.48 15.34 27.58
N LYS A 117 -19.54 16.11 27.34
CA LYS A 117 -20.41 16.71 28.37
C LYS A 117 -21.42 15.74 28.96
N GLY A 118 -21.56 14.55 28.38
CA GLY A 118 -22.47 13.50 28.84
C GLY A 118 -21.89 12.11 28.70
N PRO A 119 -22.69 11.07 28.97
CA PRO A 119 -22.29 9.69 28.74
C PRO A 119 -21.93 9.46 27.28
N HIS A 120 -20.77 8.85 27.05
CA HIS A 120 -20.24 8.61 25.68
C HIS A 120 -19.40 7.35 25.63
N ARG A 121 -19.28 6.77 24.44
CA ARG A 121 -18.35 5.69 24.11
C ARG A 121 -17.12 6.26 23.45
N MET A 122 -16.00 5.61 23.67
CA MET A 122 -14.71 5.93 23.05
C MET A 122 -14.06 4.65 22.54
N ALA A 123 -13.41 4.73 21.39
CA ALA A 123 -12.53 3.67 20.89
C ALA A 123 -11.17 4.28 20.49
N GLN A 124 -10.11 3.51 20.71
CA GLN A 124 -8.76 3.84 20.27
C GLN A 124 -8.52 3.22 18.92
N MET A 125 -7.97 3.99 17.98
CA MET A 125 -7.56 3.58 16.64
C MET A 125 -6.12 4.01 16.38
N ASN A 126 -5.47 3.43 15.35
CA ASN A 126 -4.08 3.74 15.03
C ASN A 126 -3.84 3.72 13.53
N ASN A 127 -3.56 4.85 12.90
CA ASN A 127 -2.92 4.80 11.59
C ASN A 127 -1.51 4.25 11.73
N ILE A 128 -1.06 3.48 10.72
CA ILE A 128 0.32 2.97 10.66
C ILE A 128 1.02 3.67 9.50
N LEU A 129 2.12 4.34 9.78
CA LEU A 129 2.74 5.30 8.86
C LEU A 129 4.25 5.08 8.76
N ALA A 130 4.74 4.97 7.53
CA ALA A 130 6.16 4.92 7.22
C ALA A 130 6.52 6.00 6.20
N LYS A 131 7.80 6.34 6.08
CA LYS A 131 8.29 7.27 5.05
C LYS A 131 9.58 6.82 4.40
N ILE A 132 9.77 7.28 3.17
CA ILE A 132 11.08 7.40 2.53
C ILE A 132 11.31 8.89 2.31
N GLU A 133 12.33 9.43 2.96
CA GLU A 133 12.64 10.86 2.91
C GLU A 133 13.16 11.24 1.52
N GLY A 134 12.60 12.28 0.94
CA GLY A 134 13.01 12.85 -0.34
C GLY A 134 14.21 13.77 -0.21
N LYS A 135 14.86 14.09 -1.35
CA LYS A 135 15.91 15.12 -1.39
C LYS A 135 15.33 16.51 -1.14
N ASN A 136 14.08 16.75 -1.58
CA ASN A 136 13.30 17.95 -1.27
C ASN A 136 12.20 17.59 -0.27
N PRO A 137 12.40 17.83 1.04
CA PRO A 137 11.41 17.50 2.06
C PRO A 137 10.18 18.43 2.06
N GLU A 138 10.21 19.54 1.31
CA GLU A 138 9.10 20.48 1.20
C GLU A 138 7.95 19.94 0.33
N GLU A 139 8.18 18.86 -0.41
CA GLU A 139 7.17 18.22 -1.22
C GLU A 139 6.96 16.76 -0.79
N ILE A 140 5.70 16.38 -0.67
CA ILE A 140 5.29 15.07 -0.17
C ILE A 140 4.30 14.46 -1.15
N VAL A 141 4.44 13.16 -1.41
CA VAL A 141 3.40 12.33 -2.01
C VAL A 141 3.02 11.22 -1.02
N VAL A 142 1.74 10.88 -0.97
CA VAL A 142 1.23 9.87 -0.04
C VAL A 142 0.61 8.73 -0.83
N VAL A 143 0.83 7.51 -0.41
CA VAL A 143 0.14 6.32 -0.89
C VAL A 143 -0.49 5.59 0.28
N GLY A 144 -1.75 5.16 0.14
CA GLY A 144 -2.45 4.54 1.25
C GLY A 144 -3.52 3.54 0.87
N ALA A 145 -3.87 2.74 1.87
CA ALA A 145 -4.98 1.80 1.88
C ALA A 145 -5.46 1.63 3.33
N HIS A 146 -6.74 1.42 3.57
CA HIS A 146 -7.21 1.06 4.90
C HIS A 146 -6.92 -0.40 5.22
N TYR A 147 -6.69 -0.69 6.50
CA TYR A 147 -6.38 -2.04 6.93
C TYR A 147 -7.44 -2.66 7.83
N ASP A 148 -8.40 -1.87 8.32
CA ASP A 148 -9.57 -2.37 9.04
C ASP A 148 -10.57 -3.03 8.08
N HIS A 149 -11.53 -3.77 8.65
CA HIS A 149 -12.70 -4.26 7.93
C HIS A 149 -13.88 -4.47 8.93
N LEU A 150 -14.90 -5.20 8.51
CA LEU A 150 -16.21 -5.22 9.21
C LEU A 150 -16.26 -6.09 10.47
N GLY A 151 -15.26 -6.96 10.70
CA GLY A 151 -15.21 -7.77 11.91
C GLY A 151 -15.99 -9.09 11.80
N TYR A 152 -16.78 -9.36 12.86
CA TYR A 152 -17.48 -10.63 13.05
C TYR A 152 -18.93 -10.39 13.44
N ASP A 153 -19.88 -11.07 12.78
CA ASP A 153 -21.28 -11.05 13.15
C ASP A 153 -21.75 -12.44 13.65
N PRO A 154 -21.97 -12.61 14.97
CA PRO A 154 -22.40 -13.88 15.55
C PRO A 154 -23.81 -14.32 15.11
N LEU A 155 -24.61 -13.42 14.55
CA LEU A 155 -25.99 -13.70 14.13
C LEU A 155 -26.10 -14.35 12.75
N LEU A 156 -25.05 -14.27 11.95
CA LEU A 156 -25.01 -14.91 10.64
C LEU A 156 -25.02 -16.45 10.77
N GLN A 157 -25.58 -17.11 9.75
CA GLN A 157 -25.50 -18.56 9.59
C GLN A 157 -24.34 -18.91 8.65
N GLY A 158 -23.62 -19.99 8.94
CA GLY A 158 -22.45 -20.41 8.17
C GLY A 158 -21.23 -19.56 8.51
N ASP A 159 -20.64 -18.94 7.50
CA ASP A 159 -19.54 -18.03 7.68
C ASP A 159 -19.99 -16.72 8.34
N LYS A 160 -19.21 -16.27 9.32
CA LYS A 160 -19.55 -15.15 10.19
C LYS A 160 -18.46 -14.08 10.26
N ILE A 161 -17.31 -14.37 9.66
CA ILE A 161 -16.14 -13.51 9.70
C ILE A 161 -16.05 -12.78 8.35
N PHE A 162 -16.05 -11.46 8.41
CA PHE A 162 -15.81 -10.63 7.23
C PHE A 162 -14.31 -10.55 7.01
N ASN A 163 -13.76 -11.50 6.23
CA ASN A 163 -12.31 -11.63 6.05
C ASN A 163 -11.70 -10.46 5.25
N GLY A 164 -12.43 -9.89 4.29
CA GLY A 164 -12.03 -8.69 3.56
C GLY A 164 -10.72 -8.88 2.80
N ALA A 165 -10.64 -9.90 1.94
CA ALA A 165 -9.44 -10.17 1.17
C ALA A 165 -9.23 -9.13 0.07
N ASP A 166 -10.30 -8.79 -0.66
CA ASP A 166 -10.26 -7.67 -1.59
C ASP A 166 -10.43 -6.35 -0.87
N ASP A 167 -11.36 -6.28 0.05
CA ASP A 167 -11.65 -5.12 0.87
C ASP A 167 -11.03 -5.24 2.29
N ASN A 168 -9.84 -4.69 2.58
CA ASN A 168 -8.91 -4.10 1.64
C ASN A 168 -7.48 -4.62 1.89
N ALA A 169 -7.38 -5.95 2.18
CA ALA A 169 -6.06 -6.57 2.27
C ALA A 169 -5.32 -6.49 0.92
N SER A 170 -6.06 -6.43 -0.20
CA SER A 170 -5.52 -6.25 -1.55
C SER A 170 -4.79 -4.91 -1.69
N GLY A 171 -5.35 -3.82 -1.19
CA GLY A 171 -4.73 -2.50 -1.17
C GLY A 171 -3.54 -2.44 -0.22
N VAL A 172 -3.67 -3.00 0.98
CA VAL A 172 -2.60 -3.04 1.99
C VAL A 172 -1.34 -3.73 1.44
N GLN A 173 -1.48 -4.88 0.78
CA GLN A 173 -0.35 -5.56 0.17
C GLN A 173 0.33 -4.71 -0.91
N ALA A 174 -0.45 -3.92 -1.69
CA ALA A 174 0.12 -3.04 -2.70
C ALA A 174 1.01 -1.96 -2.06
N VAL A 175 0.53 -1.29 -1.01
CA VAL A 175 1.32 -0.28 -0.28
C VAL A 175 2.60 -0.88 0.28
N LEU A 176 2.55 -2.08 0.89
CA LEU A 176 3.74 -2.78 1.41
C LEU A 176 4.74 -3.13 0.30
N GLN A 177 4.26 -3.65 -0.83
CA GLN A 177 5.14 -4.02 -1.94
C GLN A 177 5.72 -2.79 -2.66
N ILE A 178 4.98 -1.69 -2.75
CA ILE A 178 5.47 -0.43 -3.32
C ILE A 178 6.57 0.16 -2.44
N LEU A 179 6.42 0.15 -1.10
CA LEU A 179 7.49 0.52 -0.18
C LEU A 179 8.76 -0.30 -0.44
N LYS A 180 8.62 -1.63 -0.50
CA LYS A 180 9.74 -2.54 -0.82
C LYS A 180 10.36 -2.21 -2.19
N ALA A 181 9.53 -1.87 -3.18
CA ALA A 181 9.99 -1.52 -4.52
C ALA A 181 10.80 -0.21 -4.53
N PHE A 182 10.36 0.82 -3.82
CA PHE A 182 11.15 2.04 -3.62
C PHE A 182 12.52 1.74 -2.99
N MET A 183 12.56 0.92 -1.95
CA MET A 183 13.82 0.51 -1.31
C MET A 183 14.72 -0.28 -2.29
N ALA A 184 14.14 -1.15 -3.12
CA ALA A 184 14.87 -1.95 -4.10
C ALA A 184 15.50 -1.11 -5.22
N THR A 185 14.98 0.10 -5.49
CA THR A 185 15.60 1.03 -6.46
C THR A 185 17.01 1.44 -6.06
N GLY A 186 17.29 1.49 -4.74
CA GLY A 186 18.53 2.02 -4.18
C GLY A 186 18.70 3.53 -4.41
N GLN A 187 17.64 4.26 -4.75
CA GLN A 187 17.65 5.69 -5.01
C GLN A 187 16.77 6.43 -4.01
N GLN A 188 17.24 7.57 -3.55
CA GLN A 188 16.42 8.50 -2.79
C GLN A 188 15.51 9.28 -3.76
N PRO A 189 14.19 9.31 -3.56
CA PRO A 189 13.27 10.08 -4.41
C PRO A 189 13.50 11.59 -4.27
N GLU A 190 12.98 12.39 -5.19
CA GLU A 190 13.05 13.85 -5.07
C GLU A 190 12.08 14.35 -3.98
N LYS A 191 10.82 13.88 -3.97
CA LYS A 191 9.82 14.20 -2.94
C LYS A 191 9.79 13.13 -1.86
N THR A 192 9.44 13.51 -0.63
CA THR A 192 9.18 12.54 0.45
C THR A 192 7.97 11.68 0.10
N VAL A 193 8.08 10.36 0.26
CA VAL A 193 6.97 9.42 0.07
C VAL A 193 6.50 8.90 1.42
N ILE A 194 5.23 9.11 1.73
CA ILE A 194 4.57 8.55 2.92
C ILE A 194 3.76 7.33 2.49
N PHE A 195 3.96 6.22 3.22
CA PHE A 195 3.21 4.97 3.07
C PHE A 195 2.28 4.84 4.27
N ALA A 196 0.98 4.82 4.01
CA ALA A 196 -0.06 4.93 5.01
C ALA A 196 -1.00 3.73 5.01
N PHE A 197 -1.31 3.23 6.21
CA PHE A 197 -2.31 2.21 6.43
C PHE A 197 -3.33 2.80 7.40
N TRP A 198 -4.53 3.08 6.88
CA TRP A 198 -5.57 3.81 7.60
C TRP A 198 -6.39 2.88 8.47
N ASP A 199 -6.80 3.35 9.65
CA ASP A 199 -7.71 2.64 10.56
C ASP A 199 -9.08 3.32 10.58
N GLY A 200 -10.15 2.54 10.58
CA GLY A 200 -11.52 3.03 10.70
C GLY A 200 -12.08 3.68 9.43
N GLU A 201 -11.64 3.23 8.26
CA GLU A 201 -12.24 3.58 6.96
C GLU A 201 -13.71 3.19 6.94
N GLU A 202 -14.02 1.92 7.25
CA GLU A 202 -15.33 1.29 7.28
C GLU A 202 -16.32 1.95 8.25
N LYS A 203 -15.80 2.70 9.18
CA LYS A 203 -16.60 3.46 10.16
C LYS A 203 -16.76 4.94 9.79
N GLY A 204 -16.23 5.36 8.64
CA GLY A 204 -16.38 6.71 8.09
C GLY A 204 -15.08 7.46 7.84
N LEU A 205 -14.06 6.80 7.26
CA LEU A 205 -12.77 7.39 6.86
C LEU A 205 -12.02 8.02 8.03
N PHE A 206 -12.06 7.43 9.23
CA PHE A 206 -11.57 8.12 10.42
C PHE A 206 -10.06 8.33 10.40
N GLY A 207 -9.30 7.32 9.96
CA GLY A 207 -7.86 7.39 9.91
C GLY A 207 -7.35 8.46 8.97
N SER A 208 -7.79 8.46 7.74
CA SER A 208 -7.38 9.45 6.73
C SER A 208 -7.86 10.87 7.08
N LYS A 209 -9.10 11.01 7.59
CA LYS A 209 -9.60 12.29 8.11
C LYS A 209 -8.75 12.82 9.25
N TYR A 210 -8.44 11.97 10.24
CA TYR A 210 -7.61 12.36 11.36
C TYR A 210 -6.21 12.79 10.93
N PHE A 211 -5.60 12.02 10.00
CA PHE A 211 -4.30 12.36 9.44
C PHE A 211 -4.32 13.72 8.77
N VAL A 212 -5.22 13.95 7.83
CA VAL A 212 -5.32 15.22 7.08
C VAL A 212 -5.56 16.41 8.01
N GLN A 213 -6.38 16.25 9.05
CA GLN A 213 -6.68 17.30 10.02
C GLN A 213 -5.53 17.64 10.97
N ASN A 214 -4.64 16.66 11.25
CA ASN A 214 -3.62 16.78 12.30
C ASN A 214 -2.18 16.67 11.81
N PHE A 215 -1.95 16.42 10.51
CA PHE A 215 -0.61 16.38 9.96
C PHE A 215 -0.12 17.81 9.69
N PRO A 216 0.94 18.29 10.39
CA PRO A 216 1.37 19.69 10.29
C PRO A 216 1.73 20.10 8.86
N ASP A 217 2.26 19.17 8.09
CA ASP A 217 2.77 19.39 6.73
C ASP A 217 1.76 19.07 5.63
N ILE A 218 0.48 18.99 5.94
CA ILE A 218 -0.56 18.59 4.97
C ILE A 218 -0.54 19.44 3.69
N LYS A 219 -0.20 20.72 3.78
CA LYS A 219 -0.07 21.62 2.62
C LYS A 219 1.12 21.32 1.71
N ARG A 220 2.08 20.51 2.17
CA ARG A 220 3.20 20.00 1.37
C ARG A 220 2.82 18.76 0.57
N VAL A 221 1.67 18.15 0.86
CA VAL A 221 1.18 16.96 0.13
C VAL A 221 0.69 17.39 -1.24
N LYS A 222 1.45 17.02 -2.27
CA LYS A 222 1.16 17.33 -3.68
C LYS A 222 0.21 16.32 -4.31
N GLY A 223 0.28 15.06 -3.88
CA GLY A 223 -0.57 13.99 -4.42
C GLY A 223 -0.82 12.86 -3.45
N TYR A 224 -1.96 12.21 -3.63
CA TYR A 224 -2.37 11.03 -2.89
C TYR A 224 -2.79 9.92 -3.84
N MET A 225 -2.21 8.73 -3.63
CA MET A 225 -2.57 7.51 -4.34
C MET A 225 -3.37 6.61 -3.41
N ASN A 226 -4.61 6.29 -3.79
CA ASN A 226 -5.49 5.42 -3.05
C ASN A 226 -5.54 4.01 -3.63
N PHE A 227 -5.59 3.01 -2.74
CA PHE A 227 -5.99 1.64 -3.07
C PHE A 227 -7.20 1.26 -2.26
N ASP A 228 -8.21 0.79 -2.95
CA ASP A 228 -9.39 0.22 -2.32
C ASP A 228 -9.99 -0.80 -3.29
N MET A 229 -9.91 -2.09 -2.92
CA MET A 229 -10.38 -3.23 -3.69
C MET A 229 -9.71 -3.33 -5.09
N ILE A 230 -8.54 -3.97 -5.16
CA ILE A 230 -7.77 -4.13 -6.41
C ILE A 230 -7.56 -5.59 -6.83
N GLY A 231 -8.11 -6.55 -6.09
CA GLY A 231 -7.86 -7.99 -6.28
C GLY A 231 -8.97 -8.75 -7.00
N ARG A 232 -10.17 -8.19 -7.19
CA ARG A 232 -11.30 -8.94 -7.76
C ARG A 232 -11.66 -8.50 -9.16
N ASN A 233 -12.49 -9.31 -9.81
CA ASN A 233 -13.05 -9.01 -11.12
C ASN A 233 -14.53 -8.65 -10.95
N ASN A 234 -14.91 -7.45 -11.36
CA ASN A 234 -16.30 -7.07 -11.45
C ASN A 234 -16.97 -7.72 -12.68
N MET A 235 -16.25 -7.79 -13.80
CA MET A 235 -16.75 -8.30 -15.07
C MET A 235 -16.01 -9.59 -15.46
N GLU A 236 -16.71 -10.74 -15.54
CA GLU A 236 -16.12 -12.02 -15.93
C GLU A 236 -15.48 -11.98 -17.34
N HIS A 237 -16.07 -11.22 -18.27
CA HIS A 237 -15.56 -11.09 -19.64
C HIS A 237 -14.39 -10.11 -19.78
N ARG A 238 -14.05 -9.35 -18.71
CA ARG A 238 -12.91 -8.43 -18.63
C ARG A 238 -12.08 -8.71 -17.37
N PRO A 239 -11.44 -9.87 -17.26
CA PRO A 239 -10.75 -10.28 -16.01
C PRO A 239 -9.55 -9.40 -15.65
N GLN A 240 -9.07 -8.56 -16.56
CA GLN A 240 -7.97 -7.62 -16.34
C GLN A 240 -8.43 -6.17 -16.18
N GLN A 241 -9.74 -5.94 -16.02
CA GLN A 241 -10.29 -4.61 -15.84
C GLN A 241 -9.70 -3.91 -14.61
N LEU A 242 -9.40 -2.62 -14.80
CA LEU A 242 -8.98 -1.69 -13.78
C LEU A 242 -9.78 -0.40 -13.93
N LYS A 243 -10.48 0.06 -12.90
CA LYS A 243 -10.97 1.43 -12.83
C LYS A 243 -9.84 2.32 -12.35
N TYR A 244 -9.43 3.23 -13.20
CA TYR A 244 -8.35 4.18 -12.94
C TYR A 244 -8.95 5.58 -12.85
N LEU A 245 -9.20 6.01 -11.60
CA LEU A 245 -9.83 7.28 -11.30
C LEU A 245 -8.76 8.31 -10.97
N TYR A 246 -8.88 9.52 -11.53
CA TYR A 246 -7.93 10.61 -11.29
C TYR A 246 -8.62 11.96 -11.52
N LEU A 247 -8.06 13.04 -10.98
CA LEU A 247 -8.56 14.38 -11.28
C LEU A 247 -8.41 14.69 -12.77
N ALA A 248 -9.44 15.27 -13.36
CA ALA A 248 -9.50 15.54 -14.81
C ALA A 248 -8.33 16.44 -15.28
N GLU A 249 -7.91 17.39 -14.45
CA GLU A 249 -6.76 18.27 -14.71
C GLU A 249 -5.42 17.51 -14.71
N ASP A 250 -5.34 16.38 -14.00
CA ASP A 250 -4.15 15.53 -13.87
C ASP A 250 -4.07 14.44 -14.96
N SER A 251 -4.43 14.76 -16.18
CA SER A 251 -4.46 13.80 -17.30
C SER A 251 -3.12 13.11 -17.60
N VAL A 252 -2.02 13.62 -17.06
CA VAL A 252 -0.70 13.00 -17.12
C VAL A 252 -0.70 11.57 -16.58
N TYR A 253 -1.53 11.27 -15.57
CA TYR A 253 -1.66 9.92 -15.00
C TYR A 253 -2.12 8.89 -16.02
N ALA A 254 -3.10 9.24 -16.88
CA ALA A 254 -3.55 8.36 -17.95
C ALA A 254 -2.45 8.09 -18.98
N THR A 255 -1.65 9.10 -19.31
CA THR A 255 -0.50 8.96 -20.20
C THR A 255 0.52 8.01 -19.60
N TRP A 256 0.90 8.21 -18.34
CA TRP A 256 1.87 7.35 -17.65
C TRP A 256 1.41 5.90 -17.59
N LEU A 257 0.16 5.64 -17.25
CA LEU A 257 -0.37 4.28 -17.17
C LEU A 257 -0.34 3.57 -18.55
N LYS A 258 -0.74 4.27 -19.62
CA LYS A 258 -0.68 3.72 -20.99
C LYS A 258 0.74 3.35 -21.41
N GLU A 259 1.70 4.23 -21.12
CA GLU A 259 3.12 3.99 -21.43
C GLU A 259 3.68 2.82 -20.62
N ASP A 260 3.36 2.73 -19.33
CA ASP A 260 3.87 1.70 -18.44
C ASP A 260 3.29 0.32 -18.77
N ILE A 261 1.99 0.22 -19.09
CA ILE A 261 1.37 -1.02 -19.59
C ILE A 261 2.15 -1.54 -20.80
N LYS A 262 2.44 -0.68 -21.75
CA LYS A 262 3.20 -1.05 -22.98
C LYS A 262 4.65 -1.42 -22.66
N LYS A 263 5.35 -0.57 -21.88
CA LYS A 263 6.78 -0.72 -21.58
C LYS A 263 7.08 -1.98 -20.77
N TYR A 264 6.22 -2.30 -19.81
CA TYR A 264 6.42 -3.43 -18.89
C TYR A 264 5.54 -4.64 -19.21
N SER A 265 4.78 -4.59 -20.30
CA SER A 265 3.85 -5.66 -20.73
C SER A 265 2.89 -6.08 -19.63
N LEU A 266 2.29 -5.11 -18.91
CA LEU A 266 1.34 -5.38 -17.85
C LEU A 266 0.00 -5.83 -18.46
N ALA A 267 -0.58 -6.91 -17.92
CA ALA A 267 -1.84 -7.45 -18.39
C ALA A 267 -3.03 -6.69 -17.73
N LEU A 268 -3.20 -5.41 -18.08
CA LEU A 268 -4.25 -4.54 -17.54
C LEU A 268 -5.15 -4.00 -18.67
N ASP A 269 -6.44 -3.88 -18.38
CA ASP A 269 -7.47 -3.29 -19.25
C ASP A 269 -8.13 -2.09 -18.51
N PRO A 270 -7.50 -0.90 -18.52
CA PRO A 270 -7.95 0.23 -17.74
C PRO A 270 -9.12 0.98 -18.35
N ASP A 271 -10.15 1.22 -17.56
CA ASP A 271 -11.13 2.25 -17.76
C ASP A 271 -10.59 3.56 -17.18
N PHE A 272 -10.20 4.49 -18.05
CA PHE A 272 -9.71 5.81 -17.64
C PHE A 272 -10.89 6.69 -17.25
N LEU A 273 -10.99 7.06 -15.98
CA LEU A 273 -12.12 7.78 -15.39
C LEU A 273 -11.65 9.13 -14.81
N PRO A 274 -11.41 10.15 -15.66
CA PRO A 274 -11.15 11.50 -15.17
C PRO A 274 -12.41 12.06 -14.50
N SER A 275 -12.25 12.75 -13.37
CA SER A 275 -13.34 13.35 -12.63
C SER A 275 -12.92 14.71 -12.06
N ASP A 276 -13.85 15.66 -12.06
CA ASP A 276 -13.67 16.96 -11.39
C ASP A 276 -14.00 16.88 -9.90
N ASP A 277 -14.62 15.76 -9.47
CA ASP A 277 -15.01 15.53 -8.08
C ASP A 277 -14.74 14.08 -7.65
N LEU A 278 -13.83 13.90 -6.73
CA LEU A 278 -13.51 12.64 -6.07
C LEU A 278 -13.88 12.65 -4.58
N SER A 279 -14.95 13.40 -4.22
CA SER A 279 -15.43 13.57 -2.85
C SER A 279 -16.17 12.36 -2.27
N GLY A 280 -16.38 11.29 -3.06
CA GLY A 280 -17.02 10.05 -2.64
C GLY A 280 -16.12 8.83 -2.76
N GLY A 281 -16.43 7.80 -1.99
CA GLY A 281 -15.89 6.45 -2.14
C GLY A 281 -14.98 5.99 -1.01
N SER A 282 -13.76 6.51 -0.83
CA SER A 282 -12.77 5.96 0.08
C SER A 282 -11.82 7.04 0.63
N ASP A 283 -10.65 6.65 1.13
CA ASP A 283 -9.67 7.50 1.82
C ASP A 283 -9.06 8.63 0.97
N GLN A 284 -9.31 8.70 -0.33
CA GLN A 284 -8.92 9.85 -1.15
C GLN A 284 -9.70 11.12 -0.79
N VAL A 285 -10.91 11.00 -0.21
CA VAL A 285 -11.81 12.13 0.07
C VAL A 285 -11.17 13.22 0.94
N PRO A 286 -10.56 12.93 2.10
CA PRO A 286 -9.90 13.95 2.90
C PRO A 286 -8.76 14.65 2.17
N PHE A 287 -7.98 13.93 1.35
CA PHE A 287 -6.86 14.48 0.59
C PHE A 287 -7.35 15.35 -0.58
N PHE A 288 -8.40 14.91 -1.29
CA PHE A 288 -9.06 15.73 -2.30
C PHE A 288 -9.53 17.06 -1.70
N ASN A 289 -10.22 17.03 -0.56
CA ASN A 289 -10.70 18.23 0.12
C ASN A 289 -9.56 19.14 0.64
N ALA A 290 -8.36 18.59 0.83
CA ALA A 290 -7.17 19.35 1.19
C ALA A 290 -6.42 19.90 -0.04
N GLY A 291 -6.89 19.62 -1.26
CA GLY A 291 -6.34 20.12 -2.52
C GLY A 291 -5.16 19.30 -3.07
N ALA A 292 -5.00 18.06 -2.64
CA ALA A 292 -4.01 17.16 -3.23
C ALA A 292 -4.51 16.63 -4.60
N SER A 293 -3.58 16.43 -5.54
CA SER A 293 -3.79 15.63 -6.75
C SER A 293 -4.14 14.19 -6.37
N ILE A 294 -5.13 13.59 -7.01
CA ILE A 294 -5.61 12.24 -6.64
C ILE A 294 -5.47 11.27 -7.79
N VAL A 295 -4.98 10.07 -7.47
CA VAL A 295 -5.11 8.89 -8.31
C VAL A 295 -5.61 7.72 -7.46
N TRP A 296 -6.63 7.01 -7.93
CA TRP A 296 -7.25 5.90 -7.23
C TRP A 296 -7.34 4.67 -8.12
N TYR A 297 -6.74 3.58 -7.65
CA TYR A 297 -6.81 2.26 -8.25
C TYR A 297 -7.93 1.46 -7.59
N HIS A 298 -8.87 0.97 -8.40
CA HIS A 298 -10.04 0.24 -7.96
C HIS A 298 -10.46 -0.78 -9.01
N THR A 299 -11.10 -1.88 -8.64
CA THR A 299 -11.59 -2.88 -9.61
C THR A 299 -13.10 -3.03 -9.60
N ASP A 300 -13.80 -2.06 -8.98
CA ASP A 300 -15.25 -2.03 -8.81
C ASP A 300 -15.80 -3.05 -7.81
N GLY A 301 -17.09 -2.90 -7.46
CA GLY A 301 -17.77 -3.83 -6.57
C GLY A 301 -17.97 -5.21 -7.20
N HIS A 302 -18.07 -6.22 -6.37
CA HIS A 302 -18.33 -7.61 -6.74
C HIS A 302 -19.34 -8.23 -5.76
N PRO A 303 -19.94 -9.40 -6.05
CA PRO A 303 -21.00 -9.99 -5.20
C PRO A 303 -20.59 -10.29 -3.76
N ASP A 304 -19.28 -10.41 -3.49
CA ASP A 304 -18.74 -10.69 -2.15
C ASP A 304 -18.35 -9.41 -1.38
N TYR A 305 -18.56 -8.22 -1.95
CA TYR A 305 -18.29 -6.93 -1.28
C TYR A 305 -19.11 -6.82 0.01
N HIS A 306 -18.45 -6.54 1.12
CA HIS A 306 -19.04 -6.48 2.47
C HIS A 306 -19.76 -7.78 2.87
N MET A 307 -19.28 -8.93 2.38
CA MET A 307 -19.79 -10.25 2.72
C MET A 307 -18.68 -11.10 3.36
N PRO A 308 -19.05 -12.06 4.24
CA PRO A 308 -18.07 -13.02 4.78
C PRO A 308 -17.33 -13.81 3.69
N SER A 309 -17.91 -13.93 2.50
CA SER A 309 -17.34 -14.65 1.37
C SER A 309 -16.22 -13.92 0.60
N ASP A 310 -15.79 -12.72 1.06
CA ASP A 310 -14.62 -12.04 0.49
C ASP A 310 -13.32 -12.67 0.99
N HIS A 311 -12.99 -13.84 0.43
CA HIS A 311 -11.85 -14.67 0.79
C HIS A 311 -10.68 -14.56 -0.20
N ALA A 312 -9.47 -14.90 0.27
CA ALA A 312 -8.23 -14.84 -0.50
C ALA A 312 -8.25 -15.75 -1.75
N GLU A 313 -8.98 -16.88 -1.70
CA GLU A 313 -9.09 -17.82 -2.82
C GLU A 313 -9.79 -17.23 -4.05
N ARG A 314 -10.49 -16.11 -3.88
CA ARG A 314 -11.21 -15.42 -4.95
C ARG A 314 -10.41 -14.30 -5.62
N ILE A 315 -9.21 -14.02 -5.14
CA ILE A 315 -8.35 -12.95 -5.66
C ILE A 315 -7.78 -13.33 -7.03
N ASN A 316 -7.84 -12.40 -7.98
CA ASN A 316 -7.09 -12.45 -9.23
C ASN A 316 -5.67 -11.96 -8.99
N TRP A 317 -4.82 -12.87 -8.53
CA TRP A 317 -3.45 -12.58 -8.10
C TRP A 317 -2.60 -11.89 -9.18
N ASP A 318 -2.69 -12.34 -10.42
CA ASP A 318 -1.86 -11.84 -11.51
C ASP A 318 -2.22 -10.39 -11.85
N LYS A 319 -3.53 -10.09 -11.93
CA LYS A 319 -4.03 -8.71 -12.12
C LYS A 319 -3.61 -7.80 -10.96
N MET A 320 -3.81 -8.25 -9.72
CA MET A 320 -3.45 -7.46 -8.54
C MET A 320 -1.95 -7.12 -8.50
N VAL A 321 -1.10 -8.08 -8.86
CA VAL A 321 0.35 -7.84 -8.98
C VAL A 321 0.67 -6.83 -10.08
N ASP A 322 0.03 -6.92 -11.25
CA ASP A 322 0.27 -5.99 -12.34
C ASP A 322 -0.28 -4.57 -12.02
N ILE A 323 -1.41 -4.46 -11.30
CA ILE A 323 -1.88 -3.17 -10.74
C ILE A 323 -0.84 -2.60 -9.79
N THR A 324 -0.29 -3.42 -8.88
CA THR A 324 0.75 -2.98 -7.92
C THR A 324 2.01 -2.48 -8.63
N LYS A 325 2.45 -3.13 -9.71
CA LYS A 325 3.57 -2.67 -10.54
C LYS A 325 3.28 -1.35 -11.23
N ALA A 326 2.09 -1.22 -11.84
CA ALA A 326 1.65 0.01 -12.49
C ALA A 326 1.60 1.18 -11.50
N ALA A 327 1.08 0.92 -10.31
CA ALA A 327 0.98 1.91 -9.25
C ALA A 327 2.36 2.32 -8.70
N PHE A 328 3.29 1.37 -8.54
CA PHE A 328 4.68 1.71 -8.21
C PHE A 328 5.29 2.66 -9.24
N LEU A 329 5.12 2.37 -10.53
CA LEU A 329 5.65 3.20 -11.61
C LEU A 329 5.03 4.61 -11.63
N CYS A 330 3.73 4.71 -11.40
CA CYS A 330 3.03 5.97 -11.26
C CYS A 330 3.56 6.77 -10.06
N LEU A 331 3.60 6.15 -8.87
CA LEU A 331 4.09 6.80 -7.65
C LEU A 331 5.57 7.19 -7.76
N TRP A 332 6.39 6.39 -8.44
CA TRP A 332 7.78 6.71 -8.75
C TRP A 332 7.89 8.00 -9.57
N LYS A 333 7.04 8.18 -10.57
CA LYS A 333 6.96 9.41 -11.36
C LYS A 333 6.45 10.58 -10.52
N MET A 334 5.38 10.39 -9.74
CA MET A 334 4.87 11.42 -8.80
C MET A 334 5.97 11.91 -7.85
N ALA A 335 6.80 11.00 -7.35
CA ALA A 335 7.87 11.31 -6.41
C ALA A 335 9.11 11.96 -7.05
N ASN A 336 9.31 11.83 -8.38
CA ASN A 336 10.56 12.22 -9.03
C ASN A 336 10.40 13.27 -10.15
N THR A 337 9.18 13.68 -10.48
CA THR A 337 8.92 14.66 -11.54
C THR A 337 7.98 15.76 -11.06
N ASP A 338 8.05 16.93 -11.68
CA ASP A 338 7.03 17.96 -11.56
C ASP A 338 5.92 17.65 -12.57
N TYR A 339 4.69 17.55 -12.10
CA TYR A 339 3.54 17.15 -12.91
C TYR A 339 2.28 18.00 -12.65
N ASN A 340 2.39 19.01 -11.79
CA ASN A 340 1.34 20.01 -11.48
C ASN A 340 1.72 21.37 -12.05
#